data_d8b3fe90229c58b5cb362029dcf62d58
#
_entry.id   d8b3fe90229c58b5cb362029dcf62d58
#
_cell.length_a   1.000
_cell.length_b   1.000
_cell.length_c   1.000
_cell.angle_alpha   90.00
_cell.angle_beta   90.00
_cell.angle_gamma   90.00
#
_symmetry.space_group_name_H-M   'P 1'
#
loop_
_entity.id
_entity.type
_entity.pdbx_description
1 polymer ?
#
loop_
_entity_poly.entity_id
_entity_poly.type
_entity_poly.pdbx_seq_one_letter_code
_entity_poly.pdbx_strand_id
1 'polypeptide(L)'
;MTSSTSNRSALGAFLRARRARITPGEVGLPAGSRRRTPGLRREEVAHLAGVGVTWYTWLEQGRAKNASDQVLNAVARVLCLDAAEHRHLMALAGRGTATEPGPPMDLRPEHTAVLAKLLPYPAAVQTDCYDLVAANRTYRYLFADLDTYPVEERNCAWLMFTEPSWRNSLVDEDSVLREITAKLRTRQPEHRDDPRWNALITRLRQESPDFVRHWESYEIVGDRTQLRRYQSPRVGALDVQFQSLWLDQARGERIIVMTPTDVATTQRLERLDSLVGAAPAWTSRSDSADDSAAGA
;
A
#
# COMPACT_ATOMS: atom_id res chain seq x y z
N MET A 1 -17.99 -20.19 -5.34
CA MET A 1 -17.19 -20.66 -6.52
C MET A 1 -16.59 -19.51 -7.34
N THR A 2 -16.97 -18.26 -7.16
CA THR A 2 -16.47 -17.06 -7.88
C THR A 2 -15.06 -16.61 -7.51
N SER A 3 -14.63 -16.79 -6.25
CA SER A 3 -13.37 -16.34 -5.68
C SER A 3 -12.12 -16.97 -6.35
N SER A 4 -12.12 -18.27 -6.62
CA SER A 4 -10.99 -18.98 -7.26
C SER A 4 -10.73 -18.55 -8.72
N THR A 5 -11.76 -18.11 -9.43
CA THR A 5 -11.64 -17.66 -10.83
C THR A 5 -11.03 -16.27 -10.91
N SER A 6 -11.38 -15.38 -9.98
CA SER A 6 -10.82 -14.02 -9.88
C SER A 6 -9.31 -14.02 -9.62
N ASN A 7 -8.81 -14.88 -8.70
CA ASN A 7 -7.38 -14.98 -8.42
C ASN A 7 -6.57 -15.54 -9.56
N ARG A 8 -7.10 -16.54 -10.24
CA ARG A 8 -6.42 -17.08 -11.42
C ARG A 8 -6.29 -16.04 -12.53
N SER A 9 -7.33 -15.20 -12.69
CA SER A 9 -7.26 -14.06 -13.62
C SER A 9 -6.23 -13.04 -13.19
N ALA A 10 -6.18 -12.69 -11.88
CA ALA A 10 -5.20 -11.75 -11.32
C ALA A 10 -3.77 -12.31 -11.42
N LEU A 11 -3.57 -13.60 -11.12
CA LEU A 11 -2.29 -14.29 -11.31
C LEU A 11 -1.81 -14.19 -12.76
N GLY A 12 -2.70 -14.47 -13.72
CA GLY A 12 -2.37 -14.38 -15.13
C GLY A 12 -2.02 -12.95 -15.57
N ALA A 13 -2.73 -11.94 -15.07
CA ALA A 13 -2.46 -10.54 -15.34
C ALA A 13 -1.09 -10.11 -14.76
N PHE A 14 -0.82 -10.49 -13.52
CA PHE A 14 0.47 -10.24 -12.86
C PHE A 14 1.64 -10.83 -13.64
N LEU A 15 1.56 -12.12 -14.01
CA LEU A 15 2.61 -12.79 -14.78
C LEU A 15 2.86 -12.13 -16.15
N ARG A 16 1.81 -11.72 -16.86
CA ARG A 16 1.93 -10.99 -18.14
C ARG A 16 2.64 -9.66 -17.96
N ALA A 17 2.27 -8.90 -16.93
CA ALA A 17 2.88 -7.60 -16.63
C ALA A 17 4.38 -7.77 -16.34
N ARG A 18 4.76 -8.77 -15.52
CA ARG A 18 6.17 -9.04 -15.20
C ARG A 18 6.97 -9.49 -16.42
N ARG A 19 6.44 -10.44 -17.20
CA ARG A 19 7.07 -10.91 -18.43
C ARG A 19 7.31 -9.77 -19.44
N ALA A 20 6.40 -8.82 -19.54
CA ALA A 20 6.53 -7.68 -20.44
C ALA A 20 7.67 -6.71 -20.03
N ARG A 21 8.08 -6.71 -18.76
CA ARG A 21 9.13 -5.83 -18.22
C ARG A 21 10.54 -6.41 -18.35
N ILE A 22 10.68 -7.73 -18.32
CA ILE A 22 11.98 -8.41 -18.34
C ILE A 22 12.48 -8.49 -19.77
N THR A 23 13.65 -7.94 -20.01
CA THR A 23 14.32 -8.03 -21.31
C THR A 23 15.02 -9.37 -21.46
N PRO A 24 15.22 -9.89 -22.69
CA PRO A 24 15.97 -11.13 -22.92
C PRO A 24 17.37 -11.13 -22.34
N GLY A 25 18.07 -9.99 -22.42
CA GLY A 25 19.43 -9.84 -21.89
C GLY A 25 19.51 -10.06 -20.38
N GLU A 26 18.48 -9.67 -19.61
CA GLU A 26 18.45 -9.86 -18.16
C GLU A 26 18.38 -11.35 -17.75
N VAL A 27 17.91 -12.22 -18.65
CA VAL A 27 17.82 -13.67 -18.41
C VAL A 27 18.80 -14.47 -19.28
N GLY A 28 19.83 -13.83 -19.84
CA GLY A 28 20.89 -14.48 -20.60
C GLY A 28 20.49 -14.92 -22.01
N LEU A 29 19.39 -14.43 -22.55
CA LEU A 29 18.96 -14.70 -23.91
C LEU A 29 19.54 -13.67 -24.90
N PRO A 30 19.92 -14.07 -26.14
CA PRO A 30 20.41 -13.13 -27.14
C PRO A 30 19.31 -12.12 -27.53
N ALA A 31 19.70 -10.85 -27.65
CA ALA A 31 18.85 -9.81 -28.21
C ALA A 31 18.62 -10.08 -29.70
N GLY A 32 17.49 -10.67 -30.05
CA GLY A 32 17.14 -10.93 -31.45
C GLY A 32 16.81 -9.64 -32.22
N SER A 33 17.37 -9.49 -33.43
CA SER A 33 17.27 -8.28 -34.27
C SER A 33 15.86 -7.94 -34.81
N ARG A 34 14.85 -8.78 -34.61
CA ARG A 34 13.44 -8.60 -35.08
C ARG A 34 12.38 -8.86 -34.01
N ARG A 35 12.53 -8.27 -32.83
CA ARG A 35 11.51 -8.45 -31.77
C ARG A 35 10.38 -7.41 -31.91
N ARG A 36 9.13 -7.91 -31.97
CA ARG A 36 7.94 -7.04 -31.94
C ARG A 36 7.50 -6.69 -30.51
N THR A 37 8.00 -7.41 -29.50
CA THR A 37 7.69 -7.19 -28.08
C THR A 37 8.98 -6.90 -27.32
N PRO A 38 9.01 -5.86 -26.46
CA PRO A 38 10.22 -5.51 -25.70
C PRO A 38 10.55 -6.54 -24.61
N GLY A 39 9.54 -7.23 -24.04
CA GLY A 39 9.71 -8.22 -22.99
C GLY A 39 9.93 -9.65 -23.49
N LEU A 40 9.99 -10.59 -22.53
CA LEU A 40 10.10 -12.02 -22.83
C LEU A 40 8.87 -12.55 -23.58
N ARG A 41 9.09 -13.53 -24.47
CA ARG A 41 8.00 -14.32 -25.06
C ARG A 41 7.58 -15.44 -24.11
N ARG A 42 6.35 -15.97 -24.28
CA ARG A 42 5.84 -17.10 -23.47
C ARG A 42 6.73 -18.33 -23.60
N GLU A 43 7.20 -18.60 -24.81
CA GLU A 43 8.09 -19.73 -25.11
C GLU A 43 9.42 -19.59 -24.35
N GLU A 44 9.95 -18.38 -24.24
CA GLU A 44 11.20 -18.10 -23.55
C GLU A 44 11.05 -18.32 -22.03
N VAL A 45 9.98 -17.80 -21.44
CA VAL A 45 9.71 -18.03 -20.01
C VAL A 45 9.48 -19.52 -19.73
N ALA A 46 8.68 -20.19 -20.54
CA ALA A 46 8.38 -21.61 -20.39
C ALA A 46 9.66 -22.47 -20.48
N HIS A 47 10.51 -22.19 -21.46
CA HIS A 47 11.79 -22.88 -21.66
C HIS A 47 12.72 -22.68 -20.44
N LEU A 48 12.92 -21.43 -20.01
CA LEU A 48 13.80 -21.11 -18.87
C LEU A 48 13.27 -21.64 -17.54
N ALA A 49 11.95 -21.68 -17.36
CA ALA A 49 11.31 -22.23 -16.16
C ALA A 49 11.20 -23.76 -16.17
N GLY A 50 11.55 -24.43 -17.28
CA GLY A 50 11.44 -25.88 -17.41
C GLY A 50 9.99 -26.38 -17.46
N VAL A 51 9.05 -25.60 -18.02
CA VAL A 51 7.64 -25.95 -18.14
C VAL A 51 7.16 -25.95 -19.58
N GLY A 52 6.06 -26.64 -19.86
CA GLY A 52 5.47 -26.62 -21.20
C GLY A 52 4.88 -25.25 -21.57
N VAL A 53 5.10 -24.80 -22.81
CA VAL A 53 4.61 -23.51 -23.34
C VAL A 53 3.07 -23.40 -23.20
N THR A 54 2.37 -24.48 -23.53
CA THR A 54 0.90 -24.55 -23.41
C THR A 54 0.46 -24.37 -21.96
N TRP A 55 1.17 -25.01 -21.03
CA TRP A 55 0.88 -24.91 -19.61
C TRP A 55 1.11 -23.48 -19.06
N TYR A 56 2.23 -22.85 -19.41
CA TYR A 56 2.52 -21.46 -19.04
C TYR A 56 1.49 -20.49 -19.66
N THR A 57 1.06 -20.75 -20.91
CA THR A 57 -0.01 -19.99 -21.53
C THR A 57 -1.33 -20.09 -20.75
N TRP A 58 -1.69 -21.29 -20.30
CA TRP A 58 -2.86 -21.48 -19.44
C TRP A 58 -2.73 -20.79 -18.10
N LEU A 59 -1.54 -20.77 -17.53
CA LEU A 59 -1.27 -20.05 -16.29
C LEU A 59 -1.52 -18.53 -16.47
N GLU A 60 -0.98 -17.93 -17.53
CA GLU A 60 -1.24 -16.52 -17.87
C GLU A 60 -2.72 -16.23 -18.22
N GLN A 61 -3.45 -17.20 -18.70
CA GLN A 61 -4.89 -17.07 -19.01
C GLN A 61 -5.79 -17.35 -17.81
N GLY A 62 -5.23 -17.69 -16.65
CA GLY A 62 -5.99 -18.09 -15.47
C GLY A 62 -6.70 -19.44 -15.59
N ARG A 63 -6.31 -20.28 -16.57
CA ARG A 63 -6.90 -21.59 -16.83
C ARG A 63 -6.17 -22.74 -16.16
N ALA A 64 -4.91 -22.56 -15.76
CA ALA A 64 -4.14 -23.60 -15.07
C ALA A 64 -4.74 -23.87 -13.70
N LYS A 65 -4.94 -25.15 -13.38
CA LYS A 65 -5.34 -25.63 -12.07
C LYS A 65 -4.09 -26.14 -11.35
N ASN A 66 -3.90 -25.76 -10.08
CA ASN A 66 -2.89 -26.31 -9.18
C ASN A 66 -1.44 -26.24 -9.70
N ALA A 67 -0.93 -25.01 -9.92
CA ALA A 67 0.52 -24.81 -10.10
C ALA A 67 1.26 -25.27 -8.84
N SER A 68 2.26 -26.16 -8.95
CA SER A 68 3.09 -26.54 -7.80
C SER A 68 4.00 -25.41 -7.36
N ASP A 69 4.40 -25.39 -6.09
CA ASP A 69 5.31 -24.38 -5.55
C ASP A 69 6.66 -24.39 -6.28
N GLN A 70 7.13 -25.59 -6.68
CA GLN A 70 8.36 -25.72 -7.47
C GLN A 70 8.27 -24.97 -8.81
N VAL A 71 7.14 -25.08 -9.50
CA VAL A 71 6.91 -24.41 -10.78
C VAL A 71 6.75 -22.91 -10.58
N LEU A 72 5.99 -22.47 -9.57
CA LEU A 72 5.85 -21.04 -9.25
C LEU A 72 7.19 -20.42 -8.91
N ASN A 73 8.03 -21.10 -8.13
CA ASN A 73 9.38 -20.66 -7.81
C ASN A 73 10.31 -20.61 -9.05
N ALA A 74 10.17 -21.54 -9.99
CA ALA A 74 10.92 -21.50 -11.25
C ALA A 74 10.51 -20.31 -12.11
N VAL A 75 9.20 -20.06 -12.25
CA VAL A 75 8.68 -18.89 -12.98
C VAL A 75 9.11 -17.58 -12.31
N ALA A 76 9.07 -17.51 -10.98
CA ALA A 76 9.51 -16.34 -10.20
C ALA A 76 10.98 -15.97 -10.49
N ARG A 77 11.87 -16.97 -10.53
CA ARG A 77 13.28 -16.77 -10.86
C ARG A 77 13.48 -16.24 -12.28
N VAL A 78 12.79 -16.83 -13.27
CA VAL A 78 12.87 -16.39 -14.66
C VAL A 78 12.36 -14.97 -14.84
N LEU A 79 11.31 -14.59 -14.11
CA LEU A 79 10.74 -13.24 -14.14
C LEU A 79 11.45 -12.27 -13.20
N CYS A 80 12.60 -12.66 -12.61
CA CYS A 80 13.40 -11.83 -11.71
C CYS A 80 12.57 -11.17 -10.61
N LEU A 81 11.60 -11.91 -10.04
CA LEU A 81 10.73 -11.38 -9.01
C LEU A 81 11.50 -11.13 -7.70
N ASP A 82 11.32 -9.94 -7.13
CA ASP A 82 11.81 -9.66 -5.80
C ASP A 82 11.02 -10.40 -4.71
N ALA A 83 11.43 -10.27 -3.44
CA ALA A 83 10.79 -10.97 -2.32
C ALA A 83 9.31 -10.60 -2.13
N ALA A 84 8.92 -9.34 -2.42
CA ALA A 84 7.52 -8.90 -2.32
C ALA A 84 6.68 -9.44 -3.48
N GLU A 85 7.21 -9.37 -4.69
CA GLU A 85 6.59 -9.91 -5.90
C GLU A 85 6.42 -11.42 -5.81
N HIS A 86 7.41 -12.13 -5.25
CA HIS A 86 7.34 -13.57 -5.01
C HIS A 86 6.24 -13.91 -4.00
N ARG A 87 6.16 -13.22 -2.86
CA ARG A 87 5.06 -13.41 -1.90
C ARG A 87 3.71 -13.18 -2.54
N HIS A 88 3.57 -12.11 -3.33
CA HIS A 88 2.34 -11.80 -4.05
C HIS A 88 1.95 -12.90 -5.05
N LEU A 89 2.92 -13.43 -5.81
CA LEU A 89 2.71 -14.58 -6.70
C LEU A 89 2.16 -15.78 -5.94
N MET A 90 2.76 -16.12 -4.80
CA MET A 90 2.36 -17.26 -3.97
C MET A 90 0.95 -17.05 -3.38
N ALA A 91 0.64 -15.85 -2.93
CA ALA A 91 -0.69 -15.48 -2.42
C ALA A 91 -1.77 -15.59 -3.53
N LEU A 92 -1.51 -15.07 -4.74
CA LEU A 92 -2.40 -15.21 -5.90
C LEU A 92 -2.62 -16.67 -6.30
N ALA A 93 -1.62 -17.52 -6.12
CA ALA A 93 -1.71 -18.96 -6.36
C ALA A 93 -2.45 -19.73 -5.24
N GLY A 94 -2.93 -19.02 -4.20
CA GLY A 94 -3.61 -19.62 -3.05
C GLY A 94 -2.66 -20.30 -2.05
N ARG A 95 -1.38 -19.88 -2.03
CA ARG A 95 -0.33 -20.39 -1.15
C ARG A 95 0.02 -19.42 -0.01
N GLY A 96 -0.65 -18.24 0.03
CA GLY A 96 -0.53 -17.28 1.13
C GLY A 96 -1.45 -17.63 2.30
N THR A 97 -1.07 -17.21 3.49
CA THR A 97 -1.99 -17.19 4.65
C THR A 97 -2.98 -16.05 4.42
N ALA A 98 -4.27 -16.37 4.25
CA ALA A 98 -5.31 -15.35 4.26
C ALA A 98 -5.35 -14.71 5.66
N THR A 99 -5.34 -13.38 5.72
CA THR A 99 -5.64 -12.65 6.95
C THR A 99 -7.14 -12.78 7.20
N GLU A 100 -7.52 -13.38 8.33
CA GLU A 100 -8.94 -13.39 8.73
C GLU A 100 -9.39 -11.96 9.06
N PRO A 101 -10.56 -11.50 8.54
CA PRO A 101 -11.10 -10.21 8.90
C PRO A 101 -11.36 -10.19 10.42
N GLY A 102 -10.47 -9.53 11.15
CA GLY A 102 -10.64 -9.38 12.61
C GLY A 102 -11.65 -8.29 12.96
N PRO A 103 -12.16 -8.24 14.22
CA PRO A 103 -12.91 -7.11 14.71
C PRO A 103 -12.09 -5.82 14.56
N PRO A 104 -12.73 -4.63 14.57
CA PRO A 104 -12.00 -3.36 14.55
C PRO A 104 -10.87 -3.36 15.59
N MET A 105 -9.77 -2.67 15.26
CA MET A 105 -8.66 -2.54 16.20
C MET A 105 -9.14 -1.98 17.54
N ASP A 106 -8.87 -2.70 18.62
CA ASP A 106 -9.08 -2.19 19.99
C ASP A 106 -7.90 -1.30 20.37
N LEU A 107 -8.15 0.01 20.40
CA LEU A 107 -7.16 1.02 20.72
C LEU A 107 -6.88 0.99 22.24
N ARG A 108 -5.75 0.42 22.63
CA ARG A 108 -5.37 0.30 24.05
C ARG A 108 -4.66 1.56 24.57
N PRO A 109 -4.74 1.85 25.88
CA PRO A 109 -4.11 3.03 26.48
C PRO A 109 -2.60 3.14 26.21
N GLU A 110 -1.90 2.01 26.12
CA GLU A 110 -0.46 2.02 25.78
C GLU A 110 -0.18 2.52 24.37
N HIS A 111 -1.06 2.30 23.39
CA HIS A 111 -0.90 2.81 22.03
C HIS A 111 -0.98 4.34 22.00
N THR A 112 -1.94 4.91 22.73
CA THR A 112 -2.13 6.36 22.79
C THR A 112 -1.04 7.05 23.62
N ALA A 113 -0.53 6.39 24.67
CA ALA A 113 0.62 6.86 25.42
C ALA A 113 1.86 6.98 24.55
N VAL A 114 2.11 5.99 23.66
CA VAL A 114 3.20 6.05 22.67
C VAL A 114 3.01 7.21 21.71
N LEU A 115 1.80 7.41 21.15
CA LEU A 115 1.52 8.52 20.23
C LEU A 115 1.83 9.90 20.87
N ALA A 116 1.45 10.08 22.12
CA ALA A 116 1.74 11.31 22.86
C ALA A 116 3.25 11.54 23.08
N LYS A 117 4.01 10.47 23.31
CA LYS A 117 5.46 10.54 23.52
C LYS A 117 6.26 10.74 22.24
N LEU A 118 5.68 10.48 21.07
CA LEU A 118 6.31 10.70 19.78
C LEU A 118 6.30 12.17 19.34
N LEU A 119 5.56 13.05 19.99
CA LEU A 119 5.61 14.50 19.69
C LEU A 119 7.04 15.02 19.77
N PRO A 120 7.47 15.90 18.87
CA PRO A 120 6.70 16.57 17.82
C PRO A 120 6.61 15.78 16.49
N TYR A 121 7.05 14.52 16.42
CA TYR A 121 7.03 13.73 15.19
C TYR A 121 5.60 13.27 14.86
N PRO A 122 5.09 13.54 13.63
CA PRO A 122 3.78 13.11 13.24
C PRO A 122 3.67 11.58 13.31
N ALA A 123 2.68 11.09 14.05
CA ALA A 123 2.45 9.66 14.23
C ALA A 123 0.96 9.32 14.29
N ALA A 124 0.59 8.19 13.69
CA ALA A 124 -0.77 7.69 13.69
C ALA A 124 -0.81 6.17 13.81
N VAL A 125 -1.85 5.65 14.47
CA VAL A 125 -2.22 4.24 14.43
C VAL A 125 -3.02 4.00 13.16
N GLN A 126 -2.59 3.05 12.35
CA GLN A 126 -3.16 2.77 11.04
C GLN A 126 -3.41 1.27 10.88
N THR A 127 -4.56 0.94 10.28
CA THR A 127 -4.85 -0.43 9.82
C THR A 127 -4.17 -0.71 8.48
N ASP A 128 -4.17 -1.94 8.04
CA ASP A 128 -3.72 -2.34 6.71
C ASP A 128 -4.61 -1.82 5.58
N CYS A 129 -5.89 -1.55 5.88
CA CYS A 129 -6.80 -0.81 4.99
C CYS A 129 -6.55 0.70 4.97
N TYR A 130 -5.47 1.20 5.59
CA TYR A 130 -5.13 2.62 5.70
C TYR A 130 -6.10 3.47 6.54
N ASP A 131 -7.01 2.86 7.31
CA ASP A 131 -7.84 3.60 8.24
C ASP A 131 -6.99 4.22 9.36
N LEU A 132 -7.21 5.48 9.64
CA LEU A 132 -6.58 6.21 10.74
C LEU A 132 -7.41 6.01 12.00
N VAL A 133 -6.92 5.15 12.91
CA VAL A 133 -7.61 4.79 14.15
C VAL A 133 -7.38 5.83 15.25
N ALA A 134 -6.15 6.32 15.35
CA ALA A 134 -5.75 7.40 16.25
C ALA A 134 -4.57 8.16 15.64
N ALA A 135 -4.41 9.42 16.01
CA ALA A 135 -3.30 10.24 15.57
C ALA A 135 -2.87 11.23 16.65
N ASN A 136 -1.57 11.54 16.73
CA ASN A 136 -1.12 12.65 17.55
C ASN A 136 -1.40 13.99 16.86
N ARG A 137 -1.37 15.09 17.64
CA ARG A 137 -1.76 16.42 17.14
C ARG A 137 -0.91 16.89 15.96
N THR A 138 0.38 16.58 15.90
CA THR A 138 1.22 16.96 14.75
C THR A 138 0.82 16.22 13.47
N TYR A 139 0.41 14.97 13.54
CA TYR A 139 -0.14 14.24 12.38
C TYR A 139 -1.50 14.80 11.95
N ARG A 140 -2.40 15.09 12.90
CA ARG A 140 -3.76 15.60 12.62
C ARG A 140 -3.74 16.91 11.83
N TYR A 141 -2.79 17.78 12.10
CA TYR A 141 -2.68 19.11 11.48
C TYR A 141 -1.59 19.22 10.43
N LEU A 142 -0.98 18.10 10.00
CA LEU A 142 0.16 18.11 9.07
C LEU A 142 -0.22 18.62 7.68
N PHE A 143 -1.33 18.14 7.13
CA PHE A 143 -1.82 18.46 5.79
C PHE A 143 -3.09 19.29 5.83
N ALA A 144 -4.03 18.90 6.67
CA ALA A 144 -5.29 19.56 6.95
C ALA A 144 -5.68 19.30 8.41
N ASP A 145 -6.79 19.86 8.86
CA ASP A 145 -7.38 19.42 10.13
C ASP A 145 -8.14 18.11 9.89
N LEU A 146 -7.58 17.01 10.41
CA LEU A 146 -8.16 15.68 10.23
C LEU A 146 -9.57 15.56 10.84
N ASP A 147 -9.89 16.37 11.84
CA ASP A 147 -11.20 16.33 12.52
C ASP A 147 -12.33 16.95 11.69
N THR A 148 -12.00 17.67 10.62
CA THR A 148 -13.01 18.17 9.67
C THR A 148 -13.61 17.06 8.80
N TYR A 149 -12.98 15.88 8.75
CA TYR A 149 -13.48 14.73 8.01
C TYR A 149 -14.30 13.81 8.93
N PRO A 150 -15.43 13.26 8.45
CA PRO A 150 -16.15 12.22 9.14
C PRO A 150 -15.22 11.04 9.51
N VAL A 151 -15.50 10.39 10.62
CA VAL A 151 -14.64 9.33 11.14
C VAL A 151 -14.43 8.19 10.13
N GLU A 152 -15.49 7.82 9.40
CA GLU A 152 -15.48 6.79 8.35
C GLU A 152 -14.66 7.20 7.12
N GLU A 153 -14.39 8.47 6.94
CA GLU A 153 -13.59 9.01 5.84
C GLU A 153 -12.12 9.24 6.21
N ARG A 154 -11.76 9.08 7.47
CA ARG A 154 -10.36 9.20 7.94
C ARG A 154 -9.54 8.00 7.49
N ASN A 155 -9.38 7.88 6.18
CA ASN A 155 -8.58 6.86 5.52
C ASN A 155 -7.44 7.52 4.75
N CYS A 156 -6.19 7.25 5.15
CA CYS A 156 -5.01 7.92 4.57
C CYS A 156 -4.88 7.68 3.05
N ALA A 157 -5.17 6.47 2.56
CA ALA A 157 -5.10 6.20 1.13
C ALA A 157 -6.18 6.99 0.38
N TRP A 158 -7.42 6.96 0.84
CA TRP A 158 -8.51 7.69 0.20
C TRP A 158 -8.26 9.20 0.19
N LEU A 159 -7.86 9.78 1.33
CA LEU A 159 -7.55 11.22 1.43
C LEU A 159 -6.43 11.64 0.47
N MET A 160 -5.37 10.83 0.33
CA MET A 160 -4.27 11.11 -0.59
C MET A 160 -4.70 11.09 -2.07
N PHE A 161 -5.72 10.32 -2.43
CA PHE A 161 -6.21 10.23 -3.81
C PHE A 161 -7.30 11.24 -4.16
N THR A 162 -8.08 11.74 -3.18
CA THR A 162 -9.30 12.49 -3.44
C THR A 162 -9.29 13.90 -2.87
N GLU A 163 -8.61 14.13 -1.73
CA GLU A 163 -8.66 15.40 -1.03
C GLU A 163 -7.59 16.39 -1.52
N PRO A 164 -7.99 17.58 -2.04
CA PRO A 164 -7.03 18.54 -2.57
C PRO A 164 -5.97 19.00 -1.57
N SER A 165 -6.35 19.20 -0.30
CA SER A 165 -5.41 19.62 0.77
C SER A 165 -4.32 18.58 1.04
N TRP A 166 -4.66 17.30 0.94
CA TRP A 166 -3.73 16.17 1.09
C TRP A 166 -2.86 16.02 -0.16
N ARG A 167 -3.46 16.08 -1.34
CA ARG A 167 -2.75 15.99 -2.64
C ARG A 167 -1.74 17.11 -2.83
N ASN A 168 -2.14 18.34 -2.59
CA ASN A 168 -1.27 19.53 -2.74
C ASN A 168 -0.09 19.54 -1.76
N SER A 169 -0.13 18.72 -0.71
CA SER A 169 0.99 18.55 0.20
C SER A 169 2.07 17.60 -0.32
N LEU A 170 1.81 16.84 -1.38
CA LEU A 170 2.76 15.88 -1.95
C LEU A 170 3.69 16.58 -2.95
N VAL A 171 5.00 16.60 -2.68
CA VAL A 171 5.97 17.16 -3.63
C VAL A 171 6.17 16.24 -4.83
N ASP A 172 6.26 14.93 -4.58
CA ASP A 172 6.40 13.89 -5.62
C ASP A 172 5.10 13.08 -5.72
N GLU A 173 3.99 13.76 -6.06
CA GLU A 173 2.62 13.22 -6.01
C GLU A 173 2.50 11.86 -6.74
N ASP A 174 2.86 11.81 -8.02
CA ASP A 174 2.70 10.59 -8.82
C ASP A 174 3.44 9.38 -8.21
N SER A 175 4.64 9.60 -7.69
CA SER A 175 5.43 8.56 -7.04
C SER A 175 4.77 8.03 -5.76
N VAL A 176 4.20 8.93 -4.95
CA VAL A 176 3.51 8.57 -3.70
C VAL A 176 2.23 7.80 -3.99
N LEU A 177 1.40 8.28 -4.92
CA LEU A 177 0.15 7.63 -5.30
C LEU A 177 0.38 6.25 -5.91
N ARG A 178 1.39 6.13 -6.78
CA ARG A 178 1.82 4.86 -7.35
C ARG A 178 2.25 3.85 -6.29
N GLU A 179 3.02 4.30 -5.31
CA GLU A 179 3.48 3.43 -4.22
C GLU A 179 2.32 2.96 -3.32
N ILE A 180 1.39 3.85 -2.94
CA ILE A 180 0.21 3.47 -2.15
C ILE A 180 -0.59 2.41 -2.91
N THR A 181 -0.82 2.62 -4.21
CA THR A 181 -1.52 1.66 -5.06
C THR A 181 -0.80 0.32 -5.13
N ALA A 182 0.52 0.34 -5.32
CA ALA A 182 1.31 -0.89 -5.38
C ALA A 182 1.30 -1.66 -4.05
N LYS A 183 1.35 -0.97 -2.91
CA LYS A 183 1.21 -1.59 -1.57
C LYS A 183 -0.18 -2.21 -1.36
N LEU A 184 -1.25 -1.51 -1.75
CA LEU A 184 -2.60 -2.04 -1.72
C LEU A 184 -2.72 -3.30 -2.59
N ARG A 185 -2.18 -3.27 -3.80
CA ARG A 185 -2.19 -4.42 -4.70
C ARG A 185 -1.41 -5.61 -4.14
N THR A 186 -0.24 -5.36 -3.54
CA THR A 186 0.59 -6.42 -2.94
C THR A 186 -0.20 -7.21 -1.89
N ARG A 187 -1.02 -6.52 -1.09
CA ARG A 187 -1.81 -7.12 0.00
C ARG A 187 -3.19 -7.63 -0.42
N GLN A 188 -3.68 -7.25 -1.60
CA GLN A 188 -5.01 -7.66 -2.09
C GLN A 188 -5.30 -9.16 -1.97
N PRO A 189 -4.36 -10.10 -2.25
CA PRO A 189 -4.65 -11.53 -2.14
C PRO A 189 -4.94 -11.99 -0.70
N GLU A 190 -4.39 -11.29 0.30
CA GLU A 190 -4.57 -11.56 1.73
C GLU A 190 -5.93 -11.06 2.23
N HIS A 191 -6.50 -10.02 1.59
CA HIS A 191 -7.74 -9.33 1.96
C HIS A 191 -8.91 -9.57 1.02
N ARG A 192 -8.87 -10.65 0.23
CA ARG A 192 -9.87 -10.91 -0.80
C ARG A 192 -11.31 -10.91 -0.28
N ASP A 193 -11.52 -11.53 0.85
CA ASP A 193 -12.85 -11.73 1.45
C ASP A 193 -13.15 -10.67 2.54
N ASP A 194 -12.29 -9.65 2.69
CA ASP A 194 -12.52 -8.53 3.61
C ASP A 194 -13.44 -7.47 2.95
N PRO A 195 -14.66 -7.27 3.48
CA PRO A 195 -15.61 -6.30 2.92
C PRO A 195 -15.07 -4.86 2.99
N ARG A 196 -14.30 -4.50 4.02
CA ARG A 196 -13.73 -3.15 4.19
C ARG A 196 -12.67 -2.88 3.11
N TRP A 197 -11.80 -3.85 2.87
CA TRP A 197 -10.81 -3.78 1.79
C TRP A 197 -11.48 -3.60 0.43
N ASN A 198 -12.48 -4.44 0.14
CA ASN A 198 -13.19 -4.40 -1.13
C ASN A 198 -13.95 -3.07 -1.31
N ALA A 199 -14.54 -2.53 -0.25
CA ALA A 199 -15.19 -1.21 -0.26
C ALA A 199 -14.18 -0.09 -0.56
N LEU A 200 -13.01 -0.08 0.10
CA LEU A 200 -11.94 0.90 -0.16
C LEU A 200 -11.47 0.86 -1.62
N ILE A 201 -11.13 -0.33 -2.15
CA ILE A 201 -10.67 -0.46 -3.55
C ILE A 201 -11.76 -0.02 -4.53
N THR A 202 -13.03 -0.38 -4.27
CA THR A 202 -14.15 0.03 -5.11
C THR A 202 -14.31 1.55 -5.11
N ARG A 203 -14.29 2.17 -3.94
CA ARG A 203 -14.40 3.62 -3.77
C ARG A 203 -13.26 4.36 -4.48
N LEU A 204 -12.02 3.95 -4.27
CA LEU A 204 -10.84 4.53 -4.93
C LEU A 204 -10.92 4.42 -6.45
N ARG A 205 -11.41 3.31 -6.99
CA ARG A 205 -11.60 3.16 -8.44
C ARG A 205 -12.70 4.02 -9.02
N GLN A 206 -13.73 4.33 -8.23
CA GLN A 206 -14.84 5.20 -8.66
C GLN A 206 -14.47 6.67 -8.59
N GLU A 207 -13.71 7.08 -7.57
CA GLU A 207 -13.48 8.48 -7.25
C GLU A 207 -12.13 9.03 -7.75
N SER A 208 -11.15 8.16 -8.11
CA SER A 208 -9.83 8.59 -8.54
C SER A 208 -9.36 7.96 -9.86
N PRO A 209 -9.30 8.73 -10.96
CA PRO A 209 -8.69 8.28 -12.21
C PRO A 209 -7.20 7.91 -12.05
N ASP A 210 -6.46 8.62 -11.20
CA ASP A 210 -5.05 8.32 -10.90
C ASP A 210 -4.90 6.95 -10.24
N PHE A 211 -5.81 6.61 -9.31
CA PHE A 211 -5.81 5.28 -8.72
C PHE A 211 -6.03 4.19 -9.78
N VAL A 212 -7.00 4.37 -10.68
CA VAL A 212 -7.27 3.42 -11.78
C VAL A 212 -6.02 3.22 -12.64
N ARG A 213 -5.39 4.33 -13.06
CA ARG A 213 -4.16 4.30 -13.88
C ARG A 213 -3.05 3.50 -13.20
N HIS A 214 -2.74 3.78 -11.92
CA HIS A 214 -1.72 3.06 -11.18
C HIS A 214 -2.14 1.62 -10.85
N TRP A 215 -3.42 1.39 -10.60
CA TRP A 215 -3.94 0.05 -10.36
C TRP A 215 -3.76 -0.88 -11.57
N GLU A 216 -3.92 -0.37 -12.78
CA GLU A 216 -3.76 -1.14 -14.02
C GLU A 216 -2.30 -1.38 -14.41
N SER A 217 -1.34 -0.63 -13.84
CA SER A 217 0.08 -0.85 -14.10
C SER A 217 0.64 -2.13 -13.49
N TYR A 218 -0.10 -2.77 -12.58
CA TYR A 218 0.30 -4.02 -11.88
C TYR A 218 1.66 -3.93 -11.16
N GLU A 219 2.02 -2.75 -10.68
CA GLU A 219 3.23 -2.60 -9.88
C GLU A 219 3.07 -3.23 -8.50
N ILE A 220 4.15 -3.85 -8.02
CA ILE A 220 4.27 -4.45 -6.69
C ILE A 220 5.52 -3.88 -6.05
N VAL A 221 5.39 -3.44 -4.82
CA VAL A 221 6.52 -2.91 -4.03
C VAL A 221 6.58 -3.59 -2.67
N GLY A 222 7.80 -3.75 -2.16
CA GLY A 222 8.03 -4.20 -0.79
C GLY A 222 7.91 -3.04 0.20
N ASP A 223 7.78 -3.39 1.49
CA ASP A 223 7.85 -2.43 2.58
C ASP A 223 9.31 -1.96 2.74
N ARG A 224 9.65 -0.86 2.09
CA ARG A 224 10.93 -0.16 2.28
C ARG A 224 10.69 1.12 3.05
N THR A 225 11.60 1.45 3.94
CA THR A 225 11.66 2.78 4.55
C THR A 225 11.89 3.81 3.45
N GLN A 226 11.02 4.81 3.34
CA GLN A 226 11.08 5.76 2.23
C GLN A 226 11.23 7.18 2.73
N LEU A 227 12.18 7.88 2.11
CA LEU A 227 12.29 9.32 2.20
C LEU A 227 11.14 9.95 1.40
N ARG A 228 10.42 10.89 2.01
CA ARG A 228 9.35 11.63 1.36
C ARG A 228 9.43 13.10 1.67
N ARG A 229 9.06 13.89 0.67
CA ARG A 229 8.95 15.34 0.80
C ARG A 229 7.49 15.75 0.79
N TYR A 230 7.14 16.58 1.78
CA TYR A 230 5.82 17.16 1.91
C TYR A 230 5.90 18.68 1.96
N GLN A 231 4.84 19.33 1.53
CA GLN A 231 4.63 20.77 1.68
C GLN A 231 3.46 20.98 2.65
N SER A 232 3.77 21.18 3.94
CA SER A 232 2.75 21.50 4.91
C SER A 232 2.26 22.94 4.74
N PRO A 233 0.93 23.20 4.72
CA PRO A 233 0.40 24.55 4.62
C PRO A 233 0.73 25.41 5.83
N ARG A 234 1.09 24.81 6.97
CA ARG A 234 1.37 25.51 8.24
C ARG A 234 2.84 25.82 8.45
N VAL A 235 3.74 24.94 8.03
CA VAL A 235 5.18 25.03 8.36
C VAL A 235 6.10 24.88 7.16
N GLY A 236 5.58 24.69 5.95
CA GLY A 236 6.38 24.61 4.72
C GLY A 236 6.92 23.20 4.44
N ALA A 237 8.06 23.15 3.74
CA ALA A 237 8.65 21.90 3.26
C ALA A 237 9.14 21.01 4.41
N LEU A 238 8.90 19.71 4.30
CA LEU A 238 9.28 18.68 5.28
C LEU A 238 9.90 17.49 4.55
N ASP A 239 11.14 17.17 4.91
CA ASP A 239 11.83 15.97 4.45
C ASP A 239 11.80 14.92 5.57
N VAL A 240 10.98 13.87 5.38
CA VAL A 240 10.70 12.88 6.42
C VAL A 240 10.93 11.46 5.93
N GLN A 241 11.30 10.61 6.86
CA GLN A 241 11.39 9.17 6.64
C GLN A 241 10.26 8.45 7.38
N PHE A 242 9.56 7.57 6.66
CA PHE A 242 8.48 6.77 7.23
C PHE A 242 9.03 5.55 7.98
N GLN A 243 8.58 5.39 9.22
CA GLN A 243 8.82 4.20 10.03
C GLN A 243 7.48 3.52 10.31
N SER A 244 7.43 2.19 10.20
CA SER A 244 6.28 1.38 10.58
C SER A 244 6.64 0.52 11.79
N LEU A 245 5.95 0.71 12.90
CA LEU A 245 6.09 -0.07 14.12
C LEU A 245 4.86 -0.97 14.25
N TRP A 246 5.04 -2.24 14.03
CA TRP A 246 3.92 -3.20 14.05
C TRP A 246 3.38 -3.40 15.46
N LEU A 247 2.09 -3.20 15.63
CA LEU A 247 1.33 -3.53 16.83
C LEU A 247 0.82 -4.98 16.76
N ASP A 248 0.29 -5.34 15.59
CA ASP A 248 -0.05 -6.71 15.21
C ASP A 248 0.25 -6.91 13.72
N GLN A 249 1.31 -7.63 13.43
CA GLN A 249 1.74 -7.86 12.05
C GLN A 249 0.75 -8.76 11.28
N ALA A 250 0.13 -9.73 11.95
CA ALA A 250 -0.84 -10.63 11.32
C ALA A 250 -2.11 -9.88 10.89
N ARG A 251 -2.50 -8.85 11.66
CA ARG A 251 -3.67 -8.00 11.39
C ARG A 251 -3.32 -6.74 10.60
N GLY A 252 -2.03 -6.52 10.32
CA GLY A 252 -1.55 -5.32 9.61
C GLY A 252 -1.70 -4.01 10.39
N GLU A 253 -1.87 -4.08 11.72
CA GLU A 253 -2.02 -2.92 12.61
C GLU A 253 -0.65 -2.37 12.97
N ARG A 254 -0.46 -1.05 12.81
CA ARG A 254 0.85 -0.42 13.01
C ARG A 254 0.73 1.02 13.50
N ILE A 255 1.76 1.49 14.17
CA ILE A 255 2.03 2.92 14.31
C ILE A 255 2.92 3.33 13.14
N ILE A 256 2.50 4.30 12.35
CA ILE A 256 3.36 5.00 11.40
C ILE A 256 3.92 6.23 12.07
N VAL A 257 5.22 6.47 11.85
CA VAL A 257 5.92 7.65 12.38
C VAL A 257 6.67 8.32 11.24
N MET A 258 6.59 9.65 11.16
CA MET A 258 7.36 10.47 10.23
C MET A 258 8.53 11.11 10.98
N THR A 259 9.73 10.59 10.78
CA THR A 259 10.94 11.13 11.41
C THR A 259 11.62 12.12 10.48
N PRO A 260 12.06 13.32 10.98
CA PRO A 260 12.77 14.29 10.17
C PRO A 260 14.13 13.75 9.72
N THR A 261 14.59 14.14 8.54
CA THR A 261 15.90 13.75 8.01
C THR A 261 16.92 14.87 8.10
N ASP A 262 16.51 16.08 8.48
CA ASP A 262 17.36 17.26 8.63
C ASP A 262 16.89 18.18 9.78
N VAL A 263 17.78 19.09 10.18
CA VAL A 263 17.54 20.03 11.29
C VAL A 263 16.38 21.00 10.96
N ALA A 264 16.26 21.43 9.71
CA ALA A 264 15.22 22.38 9.32
C ALA A 264 13.83 21.75 9.43
N THR A 265 13.68 20.48 9.02
CA THR A 265 12.45 19.71 9.21
C THR A 265 12.14 19.49 10.69
N THR A 266 13.15 19.18 11.52
CA THR A 266 12.97 19.06 12.96
C THR A 266 12.38 20.34 13.56
N GLN A 267 12.96 21.49 13.28
CA GLN A 267 12.49 22.79 13.77
C GLN A 267 11.07 23.13 13.29
N ARG A 268 10.73 22.75 12.05
CA ARG A 268 9.37 22.93 11.51
C ARG A 268 8.34 22.05 12.20
N LEU A 269 8.69 20.82 12.55
CA LEU A 269 7.81 19.93 13.32
C LEU A 269 7.61 20.42 14.75
N GLU A 270 8.66 20.92 15.41
CA GLU A 270 8.57 21.58 16.72
C GLU A 270 7.67 22.83 16.66
N ARG A 271 7.82 23.62 15.59
CA ARG A 271 6.94 24.76 15.35
C ARG A 271 5.48 24.33 15.11
N LEU A 272 5.25 23.27 14.34
CA LEU A 272 3.90 22.73 14.13
C LEU A 272 3.28 22.31 15.46
N ASP A 273 4.02 21.56 16.28
CA ASP A 273 3.57 21.12 17.60
C ASP A 273 3.20 22.30 18.51
N SER A 274 4.03 23.36 18.50
CA SER A 274 3.76 24.59 19.25
C SER A 274 2.51 25.32 18.75
N LEU A 275 2.30 25.41 17.42
CA LEU A 275 1.15 26.07 16.81
C LEU A 275 -0.18 25.36 17.16
N VAL A 276 -0.15 24.04 17.32
CA VAL A 276 -1.34 23.23 17.64
C VAL A 276 -1.36 22.75 19.10
N GLY A 277 -0.54 23.34 19.96
CA GLY A 277 -0.33 22.93 21.33
C GLY A 277 -1.59 22.94 22.22
N ALA A 278 -2.62 23.74 21.85
CA ALA A 278 -3.93 23.75 22.54
C ALA A 278 -4.76 22.49 22.26
N ALA A 279 -4.47 21.76 21.17
CA ALA A 279 -5.16 20.52 20.85
C ALA A 279 -4.67 19.37 21.75
N PRO A 280 -5.52 18.36 22.02
CA PRO A 280 -5.10 17.16 22.74
C PRO A 280 -3.89 16.52 22.07
N ALA A 281 -3.00 15.93 22.89
CA ALA A 281 -1.76 15.31 22.37
C ALA A 281 -2.02 14.21 21.34
N TRP A 282 -3.17 13.55 21.44
CA TRP A 282 -3.69 12.55 20.48
C TRP A 282 -5.21 12.54 20.51
N THR A 283 -5.86 11.98 19.48
CA THR A 283 -7.29 11.67 19.42
C THR A 283 -7.50 10.33 18.73
N SER A 284 -8.63 9.70 19.06
CA SER A 284 -9.09 8.45 18.44
C SER A 284 -10.36 8.66 17.62
N ARG A 285 -10.71 7.65 16.83
CA ARG A 285 -11.99 7.61 16.09
C ARG A 285 -13.20 7.63 17.04
N SER A 286 -13.08 7.02 18.22
CA SER A 286 -14.14 6.97 19.22
C SER A 286 -14.42 8.33 19.86
N ASP A 287 -13.40 9.15 20.09
CA ASP A 287 -13.55 10.45 20.75
C ASP A 287 -14.37 11.44 19.92
N SER A 288 -14.37 11.29 18.59
CA SER A 288 -15.11 12.16 17.67
C SER A 288 -16.58 11.79 17.52
N ALA A 289 -16.99 10.59 17.95
CA ALA A 289 -18.38 10.13 17.88
C ALA A 289 -19.23 10.66 19.04
N ASP A 290 -18.62 10.88 20.21
CA ASP A 290 -19.33 11.39 21.41
C ASP A 290 -19.66 12.89 21.32
N ASP A 291 -18.83 13.70 20.64
CA ASP A 291 -19.08 15.14 20.47
C ASP A 291 -20.27 15.44 19.54
N SER A 292 -20.60 14.55 18.59
CA SER A 292 -21.75 14.73 17.70
C SER A 292 -23.09 14.34 18.36
N ALA A 293 -23.05 13.54 19.42
CA ALA A 293 -24.26 13.14 20.18
C ALA A 293 -24.66 14.14 21.28
N ALA A 294 -23.74 15.02 21.68
CA ALA A 294 -23.97 16.04 22.72
C ALA A 294 -24.53 17.38 22.16
N GLY A 295 -24.65 17.52 20.84
CA GLY A 295 -25.07 18.73 20.13
C GLY A 295 -26.44 18.64 19.43
N ALA A 296 -27.26 17.61 19.71
CA ALA A 296 -28.59 17.43 19.09
C ALA A 296 -29.74 17.69 20.11
#